data_7b70c86f9c07854c2d0347b541f4fdfc
#
_entry.id   7b70c86f9c07854c2d0347b541f4fdfc
#
_cell.length_a   1.000
_cell.length_b   1.000
_cell.length_c   1.000
_cell.angle_alpha   90.00
_cell.angle_beta   90.00
_cell.angle_gamma   90.00
#
_symmetry.space_group_name_H-M   'P 1'
#
loop_
_entity.id
_entity.type
_entity.pdbx_description
1 polymer ?
#
loop_
_entity_poly.entity_id
_entity_poly.type
_entity_poly.pdbx_seq_one_letter_code
_entity_poly.pdbx_strand_id
1 'polypeptide(L)'
;AVSETLDKYFIVRIAWVFGINGKNFIKTMLNVGKTHDTLKVVSDQVGTPTYTYDLARLLVDMIETDKYGYYHVTNEGGYISWYDFTKEIFRQAVELGHTEYSEDRLTVLPVTTAEYGLSKAKRPFNSRLDKSKLVKNGFTPLPTWQDALRRYLKEIGM
;
A
#
# COMPACT_ATOMS: atom_id res chain seq x y z
N ALA A 1 -12.51 22.72 -7.22
CA ALA A 1 -11.96 22.83 -8.59
C ALA A 1 -12.63 21.82 -9.53
N VAL A 2 -12.16 20.55 -9.68
CA VAL A 2 -12.73 19.60 -10.68
C VAL A 2 -14.25 19.45 -10.53
N SER A 3 -14.75 19.15 -9.35
CA SER A 3 -16.18 18.94 -9.06
C SER A 3 -17.04 20.20 -9.15
N GLU A 4 -16.45 21.36 -9.22
CA GLU A 4 -17.15 22.64 -9.39
C GLU A 4 -17.22 23.06 -10.87
N THR A 5 -16.40 22.43 -11.69
CA THR A 5 -16.22 22.80 -13.12
C THR A 5 -16.81 21.76 -14.05
N LEU A 6 -16.84 20.48 -13.64
CA LEU A 6 -17.28 19.36 -14.45
C LEU A 6 -18.36 18.54 -13.74
N ASP A 7 -19.42 18.19 -14.47
CA ASP A 7 -20.47 17.29 -13.97
C ASP A 7 -20.08 15.81 -14.11
N LYS A 8 -19.22 15.50 -15.10
CA LYS A 8 -18.75 14.15 -15.41
C LYS A 8 -17.30 13.99 -14.97
N TYR A 9 -17.08 13.43 -13.77
CA TYR A 9 -15.75 13.26 -13.22
C TYR A 9 -15.65 12.04 -12.31
N PHE A 10 -14.44 11.50 -12.19
CA PHE A 10 -14.07 10.58 -11.14
C PHE A 10 -12.93 11.20 -10.31
N ILE A 11 -13.12 11.31 -8.99
CA ILE A 11 -12.07 11.66 -8.05
C ILE A 11 -11.83 10.44 -7.17
N VAL A 12 -10.71 9.77 -7.40
CA VAL A 12 -10.35 8.54 -6.72
C VAL A 12 -9.29 8.84 -5.67
N ARG A 13 -9.64 8.66 -4.40
CA ARG A 13 -8.72 8.79 -3.26
C ARG A 13 -8.10 7.43 -2.97
N ILE A 14 -6.79 7.42 -2.84
CA ILE A 14 -5.97 6.23 -2.62
C ILE A 14 -5.02 6.44 -1.45
N ALA A 15 -4.47 5.37 -0.90
CA ALA A 15 -3.48 5.41 0.17
C ALA A 15 -2.35 4.42 -0.09
N TRP A 16 -1.16 4.69 0.44
CA TRP A 16 -0.01 3.79 0.48
C TRP A 16 0.32 3.15 -0.87
N VAL A 17 0.50 3.99 -1.87
CA VAL A 17 0.68 3.58 -3.27
C VAL A 17 2.04 2.94 -3.49
N PHE A 18 2.05 1.82 -4.21
CA PHE A 18 3.26 1.19 -4.71
C PHE A 18 3.09 0.70 -6.15
N GLY A 19 4.18 0.64 -6.88
CA GLY A 19 4.23 0.20 -8.27
C GLY A 19 5.66 0.10 -8.76
N ILE A 20 5.84 -0.39 -10.01
CA ILE A 20 7.15 -0.69 -10.56
C ILE A 20 8.04 0.55 -10.71
N ASN A 21 7.44 1.68 -11.07
CA ASN A 21 8.17 2.90 -11.31
C ASN A 21 8.40 3.72 -10.04
N GLY A 22 9.52 4.43 -9.99
CA GLY A 22 9.86 5.33 -8.91
C GLY A 22 10.23 4.65 -7.59
N LYS A 23 10.25 5.46 -6.53
CA LYS A 23 10.52 5.04 -5.15
C LYS A 23 9.23 4.70 -4.45
N ASN A 24 9.23 3.68 -3.61
CA ASN A 24 8.11 3.35 -2.73
C ASN A 24 8.60 2.67 -1.44
N PHE A 25 7.69 2.47 -0.50
CA PHE A 25 8.01 1.89 0.80
C PHE A 25 8.60 0.48 0.69
N ILE A 26 8.06 -0.39 -0.19
CA ILE A 26 8.52 -1.78 -0.34
C ILE A 26 9.99 -1.79 -0.78
N LYS A 27 10.33 -1.05 -1.85
CA LYS A 27 11.72 -0.95 -2.32
C LYS A 27 12.65 -0.42 -1.24
N THR A 28 12.19 0.56 -0.45
CA THR A 28 12.97 1.11 0.66
C THR A 28 13.23 0.04 1.72
N MET A 29 12.20 -0.71 2.15
CA MET A 29 12.35 -1.76 3.16
C MET A 29 13.27 -2.87 2.67
N LEU A 30 13.14 -3.32 1.43
CA LEU A 30 14.03 -4.32 0.84
C LEU A 30 15.49 -3.84 0.81
N ASN A 31 15.74 -2.58 0.46
CA ASN A 31 17.10 -2.03 0.44
C ASN A 31 17.71 -1.93 1.85
N VAL A 32 16.98 -1.37 2.82
CA VAL A 32 17.52 -1.22 4.17
C VAL A 32 17.65 -2.58 4.88
N GLY A 33 16.75 -3.52 4.61
CA GLY A 33 16.80 -4.88 5.16
C GLY A 33 18.03 -5.67 4.76
N LYS A 34 18.65 -5.36 3.60
CA LYS A 34 19.91 -6.00 3.18
C LYS A 34 21.13 -5.58 4.04
N THR A 35 21.10 -4.37 4.58
CA THR A 35 22.27 -3.73 5.21
C THR A 35 22.15 -3.54 6.72
N HIS A 36 20.99 -3.79 7.29
CA HIS A 36 20.73 -3.62 8.72
C HIS A 36 20.28 -4.94 9.35
N ASP A 37 20.64 -5.15 10.60
CA ASP A 37 20.22 -6.30 11.40
C ASP A 37 18.94 -6.00 12.20
N THR A 38 18.67 -4.72 12.43
CA THR A 38 17.48 -4.25 13.15
C THR A 38 16.87 -3.04 12.48
N LEU A 39 15.55 -3.08 12.26
CA LEU A 39 14.78 -1.96 11.73
C LEU A 39 13.70 -1.54 12.72
N LYS A 40 13.56 -0.23 12.92
CA LYS A 40 12.47 0.38 13.69
C LYS A 40 11.41 0.88 12.72
N VAL A 41 10.18 0.38 12.81
CA VAL A 41 9.10 0.70 11.88
C VAL A 41 7.86 1.16 12.64
N VAL A 42 7.26 2.24 12.15
CA VAL A 42 6.08 2.86 12.77
C VAL A 42 4.89 1.89 12.77
N SER A 43 4.27 1.73 13.96
CA SER A 43 3.16 0.81 14.19
C SER A 43 1.83 1.49 14.54
N ASP A 44 1.83 2.80 14.77
CA ASP A 44 0.65 3.60 15.15
C ASP A 44 0.02 4.40 13.99
N GLN A 45 0.51 4.21 12.78
CA GLN A 45 -0.12 4.73 11.56
C GLN A 45 -0.76 3.57 10.80
N VAL A 46 -2.05 3.70 10.49
CA VAL A 46 -2.88 2.62 9.94
C VAL A 46 -3.50 3.02 8.61
N GLY A 47 -3.46 2.11 7.66
CA GLY A 47 -4.03 2.26 6.31
C GLY A 47 -4.09 0.93 5.57
N THR A 48 -4.27 1.00 4.26
CA THR A 48 -4.20 -0.18 3.37
C THR A 48 -3.39 0.17 2.12
N PRO A 49 -2.47 -0.70 1.68
CA PRO A 49 -1.69 -0.48 0.47
C PRO A 49 -2.54 -0.48 -0.81
N THR A 50 -2.05 0.23 -1.83
CA THR A 50 -2.67 0.28 -3.15
C THR A 50 -1.63 0.00 -4.24
N TYR A 51 -1.81 -1.09 -4.98
CA TYR A 51 -0.98 -1.46 -6.11
C TYR A 51 -1.46 -0.74 -7.37
N THR A 52 -0.58 -0.01 -8.02
CA THR A 52 -0.93 0.80 -9.22
C THR A 52 -1.44 -0.03 -10.38
N TYR A 53 -0.98 -1.26 -10.54
CA TYR A 53 -1.46 -2.18 -11.59
C TYR A 53 -2.96 -2.51 -11.41
N ASP A 54 -3.37 -2.86 -10.19
CA ASP A 54 -4.77 -3.17 -9.88
C ASP A 54 -5.63 -1.92 -9.98
N LEU A 55 -5.12 -0.78 -9.51
CA LEU A 55 -5.80 0.51 -9.62
C LEU A 55 -6.06 0.90 -11.08
N ALA A 56 -5.07 0.73 -11.95
CA ALA A 56 -5.20 1.07 -13.37
C ALA A 56 -6.34 0.30 -14.05
N ARG A 57 -6.48 -1.00 -13.77
CA ARG A 57 -7.60 -1.80 -14.28
C ARG A 57 -8.95 -1.25 -13.85
N LEU A 58 -9.08 -0.94 -12.55
CA LEU A 58 -10.33 -0.37 -12.03
C LEU A 58 -10.64 0.99 -12.67
N LEU A 59 -9.63 1.85 -12.88
CA LEU A 59 -9.84 3.14 -13.52
C LEU A 59 -10.36 2.99 -14.96
N VAL A 60 -9.89 1.99 -15.70
CA VAL A 60 -10.42 1.67 -17.04
C VAL A 60 -11.89 1.26 -16.93
N ASP A 61 -12.23 0.35 -16.00
CA ASP A 61 -13.62 -0.07 -15.79
C ASP A 61 -14.52 1.13 -15.41
N MET A 62 -14.00 2.06 -14.61
CA MET A 62 -14.75 3.25 -14.18
C MET A 62 -15.09 4.19 -15.34
N ILE A 63 -14.11 4.51 -16.19
CA ILE A 63 -14.30 5.47 -17.28
C ILE A 63 -15.24 4.97 -18.38
N GLU A 64 -15.53 3.68 -18.45
CA GLU A 64 -16.52 3.08 -19.33
C GLU A 64 -17.95 3.20 -18.80
N THR A 65 -18.15 3.82 -17.63
CA THR A 65 -19.45 4.02 -16.97
C THR A 65 -19.77 5.50 -16.80
N ASP A 66 -21.01 5.78 -16.42
CA ASP A 66 -21.50 7.11 -16.02
C ASP A 66 -21.63 7.26 -14.48
N LYS A 67 -21.03 6.36 -13.70
CA LYS A 67 -21.11 6.33 -12.24
C LYS A 67 -20.14 7.32 -11.60
N TYR A 68 -20.25 8.58 -12.00
CA TYR A 68 -19.35 9.67 -11.62
C TYR A 68 -19.29 9.96 -10.11
N GLY A 69 -18.29 10.71 -9.69
CA GLY A 69 -18.14 11.26 -8.35
C GLY A 69 -16.88 10.83 -7.62
N TYR A 70 -16.93 10.91 -6.29
CA TYR A 70 -15.82 10.57 -5.39
C TYR A 70 -15.84 9.09 -5.04
N TYR A 71 -14.66 8.45 -5.09
CA TYR A 71 -14.45 7.07 -4.67
C TYR A 71 -13.22 6.94 -3.79
N HIS A 72 -13.26 5.98 -2.86
CA HIS A 72 -12.09 5.52 -2.14
C HIS A 72 -11.68 4.15 -2.71
N VAL A 73 -10.40 4.00 -3.00
CA VAL A 73 -9.85 2.76 -3.57
C VAL A 73 -8.53 2.40 -2.91
N THR A 74 -8.45 1.19 -2.39
CA THR A 74 -7.21 0.50 -2.01
C THR A 74 -7.36 -0.97 -2.36
N ASN A 75 -6.27 -1.74 -2.30
CA ASN A 75 -6.41 -3.18 -2.27
C ASN A 75 -7.21 -3.62 -1.04
N GLU A 76 -7.85 -4.79 -1.10
CA GLU A 76 -8.57 -5.38 0.03
C GLU A 76 -7.59 -6.04 1.01
N GLY A 77 -8.09 -6.62 2.11
CA GLY A 77 -7.29 -7.38 3.07
C GLY A 77 -7.11 -6.68 4.43
N GLY A 78 -7.96 -5.70 4.73
CA GLY A 78 -8.03 -5.04 6.03
C GLY A 78 -7.05 -3.88 6.20
N TYR A 79 -7.06 -3.32 7.40
CA TYR A 79 -6.22 -2.20 7.79
C TYR A 79 -5.00 -2.70 8.55
N ILE A 80 -3.82 -2.20 8.17
CA ILE A 80 -2.53 -2.61 8.74
C ILE A 80 -1.68 -1.39 9.10
N SER A 81 -0.68 -1.59 9.95
CA SER A 81 0.38 -0.61 10.19
C SER A 81 1.53 -0.76 9.18
N TRP A 82 2.43 0.23 9.14
CA TRP A 82 3.68 0.10 8.39
C TRP A 82 4.55 -1.04 8.91
N TYR A 83 4.50 -1.30 10.22
CA TYR A 83 5.16 -2.43 10.86
C TYR A 83 4.63 -3.77 10.31
N ASP A 84 3.31 -3.97 10.29
CA ASP A 84 2.70 -5.18 9.74
C ASP A 84 3.04 -5.37 8.28
N PHE A 85 3.00 -4.28 7.51
CA PHE A 85 3.37 -4.30 6.09
C PHE A 85 4.82 -4.72 5.89
N THR A 86 5.76 -4.20 6.70
CA THR A 86 7.17 -4.56 6.63
C THR A 86 7.39 -6.04 6.94
N LYS A 87 6.74 -6.57 7.96
CA LYS A 87 6.83 -8.00 8.29
C LYS A 87 6.36 -8.88 7.14
N GLU A 88 5.26 -8.54 6.52
CA GLU A 88 4.74 -9.30 5.38
C GLU A 88 5.64 -9.20 4.14
N ILE A 89 6.23 -8.02 3.87
CA ILE A 89 7.22 -7.86 2.79
C ILE A 89 8.38 -8.85 2.97
N PHE A 90 8.97 -8.91 4.15
CA PHE A 90 10.09 -9.79 4.42
C PHE A 90 9.68 -11.26 4.44
N ARG A 91 8.53 -11.59 5.02
CA ARG A 91 8.01 -12.96 5.00
C ARG A 91 7.85 -13.49 3.57
N GLN A 92 7.23 -12.70 2.68
CA GLN A 92 7.07 -13.10 1.28
C GLN A 92 8.39 -13.14 0.51
N ALA A 93 9.33 -12.24 0.81
CA ALA A 93 10.66 -12.26 0.21
C ALA A 93 11.41 -13.56 0.57
N VAL A 94 11.34 -13.99 1.83
CA VAL A 94 11.93 -15.27 2.27
C VAL A 94 11.27 -16.46 1.55
N GLU A 95 9.96 -16.47 1.39
CA GLU A 95 9.24 -17.51 0.62
C GLU A 95 9.65 -17.55 -0.86
N LEU A 96 10.12 -16.45 -1.40
CA LEU A 96 10.65 -16.35 -2.77
C LEU A 96 12.15 -16.71 -2.86
N GLY A 97 12.77 -17.12 -1.74
CA GLY A 97 14.16 -17.58 -1.71
C GLY A 97 15.17 -16.54 -1.19
N HIS A 98 14.72 -15.37 -0.80
CA HIS A 98 15.57 -14.27 -0.31
C HIS A 98 15.80 -14.36 1.20
N THR A 99 16.64 -15.31 1.62
CA THR A 99 16.90 -15.62 3.05
C THR A 99 17.59 -14.50 3.83
N GLU A 100 18.16 -13.52 3.14
CA GLU A 100 18.71 -12.29 3.76
C GLU A 100 17.67 -11.46 4.54
N TYR A 101 16.38 -11.75 4.36
CA TYR A 101 15.29 -11.10 5.12
C TYR A 101 14.71 -11.99 6.22
N SER A 102 15.33 -13.13 6.52
CA SER A 102 14.84 -14.04 7.58
C SER A 102 14.87 -13.41 8.97
N GLU A 103 13.96 -13.83 9.84
CA GLU A 103 13.86 -13.33 11.22
C GLU A 103 15.12 -13.66 12.06
N ASP A 104 15.89 -14.67 11.66
CA ASP A 104 17.17 -15.01 12.30
C ASP A 104 18.26 -13.95 12.07
N ARG A 105 18.16 -13.22 10.94
CA ARG A 105 19.13 -12.19 10.58
C ARG A 105 18.60 -10.77 10.78
N LEU A 106 17.31 -10.55 10.53
CA LEU A 106 16.71 -9.21 10.50
C LEU A 106 15.57 -9.08 11.50
N THR A 107 15.75 -8.27 12.51
CA THR A 107 14.73 -7.96 13.52
C THR A 107 13.97 -6.69 13.14
N VAL A 108 12.64 -6.76 13.11
CA VAL A 108 11.77 -5.59 12.91
C VAL A 108 11.10 -5.25 14.23
N LEU A 109 11.32 -4.04 14.73
CA LEU A 109 10.78 -3.54 15.99
C LEU A 109 9.67 -2.52 15.73
N PRO A 110 8.50 -2.67 16.36
CA PRO A 110 7.46 -1.65 16.30
C PRO A 110 7.85 -0.44 17.13
N VAL A 111 7.64 0.76 16.59
CA VAL A 111 7.82 2.03 17.31
C VAL A 111 6.63 2.95 17.02
N THR A 112 6.39 3.90 17.91
CA THR A 112 5.40 4.96 17.67
C THR A 112 5.97 6.02 16.73
N THR A 113 5.10 6.82 16.14
CA THR A 113 5.50 7.99 15.33
C THR A 113 6.38 8.95 16.11
N ALA A 114 6.10 9.14 17.40
CA ALA A 114 6.86 10.01 18.29
C ALA A 114 8.28 9.47 18.54
N GLU A 115 8.42 8.16 18.79
CA GLU A 115 9.71 7.50 19.00
C GLU A 115 10.55 7.45 17.71
N TYR A 116 9.90 7.35 16.55
CA TYR A 116 10.60 7.33 15.26
C TYR A 116 11.32 8.65 14.96
N GLY A 117 10.65 9.79 15.19
CA GLY A 117 11.23 11.14 15.18
C GLY A 117 11.88 11.64 13.88
N LEU A 118 12.11 10.78 12.91
CA LEU A 118 12.91 11.04 11.71
C LEU A 118 12.08 11.54 10.49
N SER A 119 10.76 11.56 10.59
CA SER A 119 9.91 11.95 9.46
C SER A 119 9.83 13.47 9.33
N LYS A 120 10.34 14.01 8.22
CA LYS A 120 10.19 15.43 7.87
C LYS A 120 8.72 15.80 7.53
N ALA A 121 7.93 14.83 7.10
CA ALA A 121 6.53 15.03 6.75
C ALA A 121 5.62 14.52 7.87
N LYS A 122 4.72 15.38 8.36
CA LYS A 122 3.67 14.99 9.30
C LYS A 122 2.68 14.07 8.57
N ARG A 123 2.67 12.78 8.96
CA ARG A 123 1.77 11.79 8.39
C ARG A 123 0.56 11.59 9.31
N PRO A 124 -0.64 11.37 8.74
CA PRO A 124 -1.82 11.07 9.55
C PRO A 124 -1.68 9.69 10.22
N PHE A 125 -2.18 9.57 11.45
CA PHE A 125 -2.28 8.27 12.13
C PHE A 125 -3.30 7.34 11.48
N ASN A 126 -4.34 7.91 10.87
CA ASN A 126 -5.42 7.17 10.25
C ASN A 126 -5.56 7.52 8.77
N SER A 127 -5.16 6.59 7.91
CA SER A 127 -5.32 6.65 6.45
C SER A 127 -6.31 5.58 5.94
N ARG A 128 -7.23 5.15 6.80
CA ARG A 128 -8.28 4.19 6.43
C ARG A 128 -9.24 4.83 5.44
N LEU A 129 -9.61 4.07 4.42
CA LEU A 129 -10.56 4.47 3.41
C LEU A 129 -11.71 3.46 3.36
N ASP A 130 -12.93 3.94 3.54
CA ASP A 130 -14.14 3.14 3.33
C ASP A 130 -14.40 3.01 1.83
N LYS A 131 -14.41 1.78 1.33
CA LYS A 131 -14.60 1.43 -0.09
C LYS A 131 -16.01 0.95 -0.41
N SER A 132 -16.97 1.11 0.50
CA SER A 132 -18.34 0.61 0.36
C SER A 132 -19.04 1.16 -0.87
N LYS A 133 -18.77 2.42 -1.24
CA LYS A 133 -19.35 3.04 -2.45
C LYS A 133 -18.92 2.34 -3.72
N LEU A 134 -17.69 1.85 -3.79
CA LEU A 134 -17.18 1.11 -4.95
C LEU A 134 -18.06 -0.12 -5.23
N VAL A 135 -18.29 -0.92 -4.19
CA VAL A 135 -19.12 -2.13 -4.26
C VAL A 135 -20.58 -1.81 -4.54
N LYS A 136 -21.16 -0.81 -3.86
CA LYS A 136 -22.54 -0.36 -4.07
C LYS A 136 -22.82 0.07 -5.53
N ASN A 137 -21.82 0.59 -6.21
CA ASN A 137 -21.91 0.99 -7.60
C ASN A 137 -21.57 -0.16 -8.59
N GLY A 138 -21.35 -1.38 -8.09
CA GLY A 138 -21.15 -2.57 -8.91
C GLY A 138 -19.74 -2.74 -9.47
N PHE A 139 -18.76 -1.97 -8.98
CA PHE A 139 -17.35 -2.17 -9.33
C PHE A 139 -16.76 -3.34 -8.55
N THR A 140 -15.90 -4.12 -9.20
CA THR A 140 -15.20 -5.22 -8.56
C THR A 140 -14.09 -4.68 -7.64
N PRO A 141 -14.08 -5.05 -6.35
CA PRO A 141 -12.99 -4.71 -5.44
C PRO A 141 -11.64 -5.17 -5.98
N LEU A 142 -10.56 -4.46 -5.59
CA LEU A 142 -9.22 -4.90 -5.93
C LEU A 142 -8.86 -6.19 -5.15
N PRO A 143 -7.90 -6.99 -5.64
CA PRO A 143 -7.37 -8.12 -4.88
C PRO A 143 -6.84 -7.72 -3.50
N THR A 144 -6.57 -8.69 -2.63
CA THR A 144 -5.97 -8.39 -1.33
C THR A 144 -4.57 -7.78 -1.49
N TRP A 145 -4.16 -6.94 -0.55
CA TRP A 145 -2.85 -6.32 -0.58
C TRP A 145 -1.71 -7.35 -0.46
N GLN A 146 -1.98 -8.49 0.20
CA GLN A 146 -1.01 -9.60 0.29
C GLN A 146 -0.76 -10.24 -1.08
N ASP A 147 -1.82 -10.47 -1.85
CA ASP A 147 -1.72 -10.96 -3.22
C ASP A 147 -1.02 -9.94 -4.14
N ALA A 148 -1.42 -8.67 -4.02
CA ALA A 148 -0.80 -7.57 -4.76
C ALA A 148 0.70 -7.45 -4.47
N LEU A 149 1.09 -7.56 -3.20
CA LEU A 149 2.49 -7.58 -2.77
C LEU A 149 3.25 -8.74 -3.43
N ARG A 150 2.68 -9.94 -3.43
CA ARG A 150 3.29 -11.14 -4.04
C ARG A 150 3.55 -10.95 -5.53
N ARG A 151 2.58 -10.40 -6.24
CA ARG A 151 2.72 -10.11 -7.68
C ARG A 151 3.77 -9.03 -7.92
N TYR A 152 3.77 -8.00 -7.09
CA TYR A 152 4.73 -6.92 -7.17
C TYR A 152 6.17 -7.37 -6.89
N LEU A 153 6.42 -8.21 -5.89
CA LEU A 153 7.75 -8.74 -5.59
C LEU A 153 8.30 -9.52 -6.79
N LYS A 154 7.47 -10.36 -7.43
CA LYS A 154 7.85 -11.05 -8.67
C LYS A 154 8.10 -10.08 -9.82
N GLU A 155 7.30 -9.03 -9.97
CA GLU A 155 7.46 -8.01 -11.01
C GLU A 155 8.81 -7.28 -10.91
N ILE A 156 9.30 -7.04 -9.70
CA ILE A 156 10.62 -6.40 -9.47
C ILE A 156 11.79 -7.39 -9.46
N GLY A 157 11.55 -8.66 -9.77
CA GLY A 157 12.60 -9.68 -9.98
C GLY A 157 13.01 -10.43 -8.71
N MET A 158 12.12 -10.57 -7.74
CA MET A 158 12.32 -11.40 -6.55
C MET A 158 11.70 -12.78 -6.69
#